data_e048db0ca2194cdf2089b3bb829be638
#
_entry.id   e048db0ca2194cdf2089b3bb829be638
#
_cell.length_a   1.000
_cell.length_b   1.000
_cell.length_c   1.000
_cell.angle_alpha   90.00
_cell.angle_beta   90.00
_cell.angle_gamma   90.00
#
_symmetry.space_group_name_H-M   'P 1'
#
loop_
_entity.id
_entity.type
_entity.pdbx_description
1 polymer ?
#
loop_
_entity_poly.entity_id
_entity_poly.type
_entity_poly.pdbx_seq_one_letter_code
_entity_poly.pdbx_strand_id
1 'polypeptide(L)'
;MSNSQHPRGQTSKMIAVIDDDESMQDSLQDLIESTGLVTRCFGSAEEFLLSGLHSEVGCLIAEIQMPGMSGLELQARLKEEKCNIPIIFIANNGGARMRIQAMREGAVEFLAKPLDYQLLLKTVRAALNM
;
A
#
# COMPACT_ATOMS: atom_id res chain seq x y z
N MET A 1 15.64 7.71 -28.95
CA MET A 1 15.20 7.47 -28.26
C MET A 1 14.84 7.33 -27.58
N SER A 2 14.87 7.38 -27.64
CA SER A 2 14.33 7.21 -26.74
C SER A 2 14.05 7.22 -25.96
N ASN A 3 14.00 7.22 -25.97
CA ASN A 3 13.54 7.20 -25.00
C ASN A 3 13.30 7.44 -24.21
N SER A 4 13.42 7.54 -24.40
CA SER A 4 13.05 7.67 -23.53
C SER A 4 12.62 7.94 -22.86
N GLN A 5 12.60 7.89 -22.98
CA GLN A 5 11.90 8.02 -22.28
C GLN A 5 11.35 8.05 -21.45
N HIS A 6 11.26 7.87 -21.40
CA HIS A 6 10.42 7.66 -20.46
C HIS A 6 10.32 7.95 -19.61
N PRO A 7 10.22 8.16 -19.40
CA PRO A 7 10.03 8.28 -18.47
C PRO A 7 9.82 8.08 -17.75
N ARG A 8 9.89 8.34 -17.61
CA ARG A 8 9.69 8.04 -16.86
C ARG A 8 9.32 7.10 -16.03
N GLY A 9 9.61 6.80 -16.02
CA GLY A 9 9.54 5.59 -15.25
C GLY A 9 8.63 5.58 -14.07
N GLN A 10 8.48 6.64 -13.40
CA GLN A 10 7.60 6.75 -12.24
C GLN A 10 6.15 6.44 -12.59
N THR A 11 5.78 6.65 -13.83
CA THR A 11 4.41 6.38 -14.27
C THR A 11 4.11 4.90 -14.37
N SER A 12 5.14 4.06 -14.33
CA SER A 12 4.95 2.62 -14.39
C SER A 12 4.76 1.98 -13.02
N LYS A 13 4.88 2.76 -11.95
CA LYS A 13 4.72 2.22 -10.60
C LYS A 13 3.27 1.85 -10.34
N MET A 14 3.07 0.73 -9.67
CA MET A 14 1.74 0.27 -9.34
C MET A 14 1.47 0.42 -7.86
N ILE A 15 0.18 0.33 -7.51
CA ILE A 15 -0.27 0.31 -6.13
C ILE A 15 -0.52 -1.15 -5.76
N ALA A 16 0.10 -1.61 -4.68
CA ALA A 16 -0.19 -2.94 -4.17
C ALA A 16 -1.20 -2.81 -3.03
N VAL A 17 -2.23 -3.63 -3.07
CA VAL A 17 -3.26 -3.67 -2.04
C VAL A 17 -3.18 -5.03 -1.36
N ILE A 18 -2.99 -5.03 -0.05
CA ILE A 18 -2.93 -6.27 0.72
C ILE A 18 -4.06 -6.26 1.74
N ASP A 19 -5.01 -7.17 1.58
CA ASP A 19 -6.14 -7.29 2.47
C ASP A 19 -6.71 -8.69 2.31
N ASP A 20 -7.04 -9.36 3.40
CA ASP A 20 -7.61 -10.69 3.34
C ASP A 20 -9.10 -10.69 2.98
N ASP A 21 -9.70 -9.51 2.85
CA ASP A 21 -11.12 -9.35 2.47
C ASP A 21 -11.19 -9.00 0.99
N GLU A 22 -11.68 -9.94 0.17
CA GLU A 22 -11.80 -9.73 -1.27
C GLU A 22 -12.69 -8.55 -1.64
N SER A 23 -13.71 -8.33 -0.86
CA SER A 23 -14.63 -7.21 -1.09
C SER A 23 -13.88 -5.88 -0.98
N MET A 24 -13.01 -5.77 0.01
CA MET A 24 -12.19 -4.58 0.19
C MET A 24 -11.18 -4.46 -0.95
N GLN A 25 -10.56 -5.57 -1.36
CA GLN A 25 -9.63 -5.55 -2.51
C GLN A 25 -10.33 -4.99 -3.74
N ASP A 26 -11.53 -5.49 -4.04
CA ASP A 26 -12.27 -5.06 -5.23
C ASP A 26 -12.63 -3.58 -5.15
N SER A 27 -13.08 -3.13 -4.00
CA SER A 27 -13.45 -1.72 -3.81
C SER A 27 -12.26 -0.79 -4.00
N LEU A 28 -11.13 -1.15 -3.42
CA LEU A 28 -9.92 -0.33 -3.52
C LEU A 28 -9.37 -0.35 -4.94
N GLN A 29 -9.40 -1.51 -5.59
CA GLN A 29 -8.93 -1.61 -6.97
C GLN A 29 -9.76 -0.72 -7.89
N ASP A 30 -11.08 -0.82 -7.79
CA ASP A 30 -11.97 0.00 -8.62
C ASP A 30 -11.71 1.49 -8.40
N LEU A 31 -11.60 1.87 -7.15
CA LEU A 31 -11.38 3.27 -6.79
C LEU A 31 -10.07 3.80 -7.37
N ILE A 32 -9.00 3.05 -7.16
CA ILE A 32 -7.67 3.52 -7.56
C ILE A 32 -7.53 3.48 -9.08
N GLU A 33 -8.04 2.44 -9.71
CA GLU A 33 -7.94 2.33 -11.17
C GLU A 33 -8.79 3.35 -11.90
N SER A 34 -9.82 3.88 -11.23
CA SER A 34 -10.61 4.97 -11.81
C SER A 34 -9.76 6.24 -12.02
N THR A 35 -8.63 6.33 -11.37
CA THR A 35 -7.72 7.48 -11.52
C THR A 35 -6.61 7.22 -12.53
N GLY A 36 -6.61 6.06 -13.17
CA GLY A 36 -5.60 5.71 -14.17
C GLY A 36 -4.40 4.95 -13.62
N LEU A 37 -4.38 4.70 -12.31
CA LEU A 37 -3.28 3.96 -11.69
C LEU A 37 -3.53 2.47 -11.77
N VAL A 38 -2.45 1.69 -11.89
CA VAL A 38 -2.52 0.23 -11.93
C VAL A 38 -2.45 -0.34 -10.52
N THR A 39 -3.27 -1.33 -10.21
CA THR A 39 -3.25 -1.99 -8.92
C THR A 39 -3.02 -3.49 -9.05
N ARG A 40 -2.43 -4.07 -8.02
CA ARG A 40 -2.34 -5.51 -7.84
C ARG A 40 -2.79 -5.80 -6.42
N CYS A 41 -3.66 -6.79 -6.27
CA CYS A 41 -4.22 -7.16 -4.97
C CYS A 41 -3.63 -8.48 -4.50
N PHE A 42 -3.40 -8.57 -3.21
CA PHE A 42 -2.83 -9.74 -2.55
C PHE A 42 -3.66 -10.05 -1.32
N GLY A 43 -3.90 -11.33 -1.07
CA GLY A 43 -4.70 -11.75 0.08
C GLY A 43 -3.94 -11.81 1.39
N SER A 44 -2.63 -11.70 1.35
CA SER A 44 -1.80 -11.76 2.55
C SER A 44 -0.47 -11.07 2.32
N ALA A 45 0.19 -10.71 3.41
CA ALA A 45 1.54 -10.15 3.35
C ALA A 45 2.52 -11.17 2.75
N GLU A 46 2.36 -12.44 3.12
CA GLU A 46 3.22 -13.49 2.60
C GLU A 46 3.10 -13.59 1.09
N GLU A 47 1.88 -13.52 0.58
CA GLU A 47 1.65 -13.57 -0.87
C GLU A 47 2.37 -12.42 -1.57
N PHE A 48 2.28 -11.23 -1.01
CA PHE A 48 2.98 -10.07 -1.57
C PHE A 48 4.49 -10.28 -1.58
N LEU A 49 5.04 -10.75 -0.46
CA LEU A 49 6.49 -10.96 -0.36
C LEU A 49 6.97 -12.00 -1.36
N LEU A 50 6.19 -13.06 -1.57
CA LEU A 50 6.55 -14.11 -2.51
C LEU A 50 6.42 -13.68 -3.96
N SER A 51 5.66 -12.62 -4.23
CA SER A 51 5.44 -12.16 -5.61
C SER A 51 6.70 -11.61 -6.26
N GLY A 52 7.65 -11.13 -5.46
CA GLY A 52 8.85 -10.52 -6.00
C GLY A 52 8.63 -9.18 -6.69
N LEU A 53 7.49 -8.55 -6.47
CA LEU A 53 7.14 -7.32 -7.18
C LEU A 53 7.54 -6.04 -6.45
N HIS A 54 8.38 -6.15 -5.44
CA HIS A 54 8.75 -5.03 -4.57
C HIS A 54 9.20 -3.79 -5.36
N SER A 55 10.07 -3.99 -6.35
CA SER A 55 10.65 -2.88 -7.09
C SER A 55 9.65 -2.18 -8.00
N GLU A 56 8.50 -2.80 -8.24
CA GLU A 56 7.49 -2.25 -9.14
C GLU A 56 6.38 -1.52 -8.40
N VAL A 57 6.41 -1.54 -7.07
CA VAL A 57 5.36 -0.95 -6.25
C VAL A 57 5.75 0.46 -5.84
N GLY A 58 4.90 1.41 -6.17
CA GLY A 58 5.10 2.80 -5.79
C GLY A 58 4.49 3.15 -4.45
N CYS A 59 3.45 2.41 -4.05
CA CYS A 59 2.77 2.63 -2.79
C CYS A 59 2.05 1.34 -2.39
N LEU A 60 2.08 1.03 -1.11
CA LEU A 60 1.46 -0.16 -0.56
C LEU A 60 0.30 0.26 0.34
N ILE A 61 -0.87 -0.33 0.12
CA ILE A 61 -2.02 -0.14 1.01
C ILE A 61 -2.26 -1.48 1.68
N ALA A 62 -2.14 -1.54 3.00
CA ALA A 62 -2.19 -2.81 3.71
C ALA A 62 -3.08 -2.74 4.93
N GLU A 63 -3.92 -3.76 5.10
CA GLU A 63 -4.66 -3.97 6.34
C GLU A 63 -3.65 -4.21 7.46
N ILE A 64 -3.87 -3.57 8.61
CA ILE A 64 -2.91 -3.68 9.72
C ILE A 64 -2.98 -5.05 10.40
N GLN A 65 -4.16 -5.66 10.46
CA GLN A 65 -4.36 -6.96 11.10
C GLN A 65 -4.86 -7.96 10.08
N MET A 66 -4.08 -9.01 9.86
CA MET A 66 -4.41 -10.08 8.93
C MET A 66 -3.97 -11.41 9.54
N PRO A 67 -4.62 -12.52 9.17
CA PRO A 67 -4.12 -13.84 9.56
C PRO A 67 -2.68 -14.02 9.06
N GLY A 68 -1.87 -14.66 9.87
CA GLY A 68 -0.46 -14.83 9.52
C GLY A 68 0.32 -13.57 9.82
N MET A 69 1.09 -13.11 8.85
CA MET A 69 1.90 -11.90 9.03
C MET A 69 1.01 -10.66 9.08
N SER A 70 1.16 -9.86 10.13
CA SER A 70 0.42 -8.61 10.27
C SER A 70 1.03 -7.52 9.40
N GLY A 71 0.29 -6.40 9.27
CA GLY A 71 0.82 -5.24 8.57
C GLY A 71 2.08 -4.68 9.22
N LEU A 72 2.12 -4.65 10.55
CA LEU A 72 3.31 -4.18 11.25
C LEU A 72 4.52 -5.09 11.03
N GLU A 73 4.28 -6.40 11.00
CA GLU A 73 5.36 -7.34 10.71
C GLU A 73 5.85 -7.18 9.28
N LEU A 74 4.95 -6.95 8.34
CA LEU A 74 5.34 -6.69 6.97
C LEU A 74 6.20 -5.42 6.87
N GLN A 75 5.77 -4.37 7.55
CA GLN A 75 6.54 -3.12 7.58
C GLN A 75 7.96 -3.35 8.09
N ALA A 76 8.09 -4.10 9.17
CA ALA A 76 9.39 -4.41 9.75
C ALA A 76 10.25 -5.23 8.77
N ARG A 77 9.62 -6.19 8.09
CA ARG A 77 10.32 -7.04 7.13
C ARG A 77 10.85 -6.24 5.95
N LEU A 78 10.02 -5.34 5.41
CA LEU A 78 10.44 -4.50 4.31
C LEU A 78 11.58 -3.57 4.72
N LYS A 79 11.51 -3.05 5.93
CA LYS A 79 12.56 -2.19 6.45
C LYS A 79 13.87 -2.94 6.61
N GLU A 80 13.83 -4.18 7.09
CA GLU A 80 15.01 -5.04 7.17
C GLU A 80 15.66 -5.26 5.81
N GLU A 81 14.83 -5.39 4.79
CA GLU A 81 15.29 -5.59 3.42
C GLU A 81 15.68 -4.30 2.74
N LYS A 82 15.62 -3.19 3.46
CA LYS A 82 15.92 -1.85 2.94
C LYS A 82 15.05 -1.49 1.76
N CYS A 83 13.82 -1.96 1.79
CA CYS A 83 12.82 -1.69 0.78
C CYS A 83 11.96 -0.52 1.27
N ASN A 84 12.07 0.62 0.60
CA ASN A 84 11.48 1.88 1.06
C ASN A 84 10.16 2.21 0.37
N ILE A 85 9.27 1.23 0.26
CA ILE A 85 7.94 1.47 -0.32
C ILE A 85 7.10 2.27 0.67
N PRO A 86 6.50 3.39 0.25
CA PRO A 86 5.54 4.11 1.11
C PRO A 86 4.37 3.21 1.48
N ILE A 87 4.01 3.14 2.75
CA ILE A 87 2.94 2.27 3.23
C ILE A 87 1.82 3.10 3.84
N ILE A 88 0.60 2.85 3.39
CA ILE A 88 -0.62 3.37 3.97
C ILE A 88 -1.32 2.19 4.64
N PHE A 89 -1.54 2.27 5.95
CA PHE A 89 -2.25 1.21 6.66
C PHE A 89 -3.73 1.51 6.76
N ILE A 90 -4.52 0.44 6.73
CA ILE A 90 -5.97 0.49 6.93
C ILE A 90 -6.31 -0.38 8.13
N ALA A 91 -7.20 0.09 9.00
CA ALA A 91 -7.57 -0.65 10.19
C ALA A 91 -9.08 -0.67 10.38
N ASN A 92 -9.60 -1.80 10.84
CA ASN A 92 -11.03 -1.92 11.15
C ASN A 92 -11.42 -1.07 12.36
N ASN A 93 -10.54 -1.02 13.35
CA ASN A 93 -10.78 -0.27 14.58
C ASN A 93 -9.68 0.74 14.78
N GLY A 94 -9.89 1.66 15.72
CA GLY A 94 -8.96 2.73 15.97
C GLY A 94 -7.53 2.28 16.20
N GLY A 95 -7.32 1.34 17.10
CA GLY A 95 -6.00 0.78 17.34
C GLY A 95 -4.92 1.81 17.58
N ALA A 96 -5.10 2.67 18.59
CA ALA A 96 -4.20 3.80 18.81
C ALA A 96 -2.73 3.36 18.94
N ARG A 97 -2.48 2.22 19.60
CA ARG A 97 -1.11 1.73 19.74
C ARG A 97 -0.49 1.35 18.43
N MET A 98 -1.26 0.65 17.60
CA MET A 98 -0.77 0.23 16.29
C MET A 98 -0.51 1.43 15.40
N ARG A 99 -1.38 2.44 15.50
CA ARG A 99 -1.19 3.68 14.75
C ARG A 99 0.12 4.36 15.12
N ILE A 100 0.35 4.50 16.43
CA ILE A 100 1.57 5.15 16.91
C ILE A 100 2.80 4.38 16.43
N GLN A 101 2.77 3.06 16.56
CA GLN A 101 3.90 2.24 16.14
C GLN A 101 4.13 2.33 14.64
N ALA A 102 3.05 2.22 13.84
CA ALA A 102 3.16 2.27 12.39
C ALA A 102 3.75 3.60 11.94
N MET A 103 3.26 4.70 12.50
CA MET A 103 3.74 6.03 12.12
C MET A 103 5.18 6.26 12.57
N ARG A 104 5.53 5.76 13.76
CA ARG A 104 6.90 5.86 14.25
C ARG A 104 7.87 5.12 13.34
N GLU A 105 7.44 4.00 12.78
CA GLU A 105 8.28 3.19 11.90
C GLU A 105 8.24 3.65 10.45
N GLY A 106 7.58 4.77 10.17
CA GLY A 106 7.68 5.40 8.86
C GLY A 106 6.50 5.25 7.93
N ALA A 107 5.35 4.75 8.42
CA ALA A 107 4.15 4.68 7.58
C ALA A 107 3.76 6.08 7.11
N VAL A 108 3.24 6.16 5.89
CA VAL A 108 2.77 7.43 5.34
C VAL A 108 1.50 7.87 6.04
N GLU A 109 0.59 6.93 6.27
CA GLU A 109 -0.68 7.25 6.92
C GLU A 109 -1.30 5.98 7.50
N PHE A 110 -2.26 6.18 8.41
CA PHE A 110 -2.99 5.10 9.06
C PHE A 110 -4.46 5.51 9.06
N LEU A 111 -5.27 4.83 8.27
CA LEU A 111 -6.67 5.21 8.05
C LEU A 111 -7.60 4.16 8.63
N ALA A 112 -8.58 4.61 9.42
CA ALA A 112 -9.57 3.70 10.01
C ALA A 112 -10.76 3.54 9.05
N LYS A 113 -11.36 2.35 9.06
CA LYS A 113 -12.61 2.13 8.33
C LYS A 113 -13.79 2.68 9.13
N PRO A 114 -14.82 3.21 8.47
CA PRO A 114 -15.01 3.28 7.02
C PRO A 114 -14.12 4.33 6.39
N LEU A 115 -13.58 3.99 5.21
CA LEU A 115 -12.57 4.83 4.57
C LEU A 115 -13.19 6.07 3.94
N ASP A 116 -12.48 7.19 4.09
CA ASP A 116 -12.75 8.39 3.32
C ASP A 116 -11.98 8.23 2.01
N TYR A 117 -12.69 7.93 0.93
CA TYR A 117 -12.06 7.61 -0.34
C TYR A 117 -11.29 8.79 -0.94
N GLN A 118 -11.78 10.01 -0.72
CA GLN A 118 -11.06 11.18 -1.22
C GLN A 118 -9.74 11.36 -0.49
N LEU A 119 -9.76 11.15 0.82
CA LEU A 119 -8.54 11.22 1.62
C LEU A 119 -7.55 10.13 1.20
N LEU A 120 -8.06 8.91 0.97
CA LEU A 120 -7.20 7.82 0.53
C LEU A 120 -6.52 8.15 -0.78
N LEU A 121 -7.27 8.63 -1.78
CA LEU A 121 -6.69 8.99 -3.07
C LEU A 121 -5.68 10.11 -2.94
N LYS A 122 -5.97 11.11 -2.12
CA LYS A 122 -5.04 12.21 -1.88
C LYS A 122 -3.74 11.68 -1.27
N THR A 123 -3.86 10.76 -0.32
CA THR A 123 -2.69 10.19 0.35
C THR A 123 -1.86 9.34 -0.61
N VAL A 124 -2.52 8.57 -1.48
CA VAL A 124 -1.82 7.77 -2.50
C VAL A 124 -1.04 8.68 -3.44
N ARG A 125 -1.67 9.75 -3.91
CA ARG A 125 -1.00 10.68 -4.82
C ARG A 125 0.21 11.32 -4.15
N ALA A 126 0.07 11.72 -2.90
CA ALA A 126 1.18 12.31 -2.16
C ALA A 126 2.33 11.31 -2.03
N ALA A 127 2.01 10.05 -1.76
CA ALA A 127 3.03 9.00 -1.63
C ALA A 127 3.76 8.77 -2.95
N LEU A 128 3.08 8.98 -4.07
CA LEU A 128 3.67 8.82 -5.40
C LEU A 128 4.33 10.10 -5.93
N ASN A 129 4.30 11.17 -5.17
CA ASN A 129 4.81 12.47 -5.59
C ASN A 129 4.07 13.02 -6.81
N MET A 130 2.80 12.82 -6.83
CA MET A 130 1.95 13.33 -7.92
C MET A 130 1.29 14.65 -7.58
#